data_9721cf71b8c60d405d0c90d029947a6e
#
_entry.id   9721cf71b8c60d405d0c90d029947a6e
#
_cell.length_a   1.000
_cell.length_b   1.000
_cell.length_c   1.000
_cell.angle_alpha   90.00
_cell.angle_beta   90.00
_cell.angle_gamma   90.00
#
_symmetry.space_group_name_H-M   'P 1'
#
loop_
_entity.id
_entity.type
_entity.pdbx_description
1 polymer ?
#
loop_
_entity_poly.entity_id
_entity_poly.type
_entity_poly.pdbx_seq_one_letter_code
_entity_poly.pdbx_strand_id
1 'polypeptide(L)'
;MAEPHTGLIRDEISEKIIGIAADLTREEGAHCVNVRKIITRLGVTNRVFYNRFKNCDEVLRIVYSRAVVQTREAIVPDFSDRESFVRFCLDAAEQVLISTYDMKMQFSRYVFEHDSLTEENRLWWKTHIIRNYEYALQKGYVREADADALCYAIWCFCRGYYADIAARGMQKEAAVRYFRFGFRCLLNGILKPE
;
A
#
# COMPACT_ATOMS: atom_id res chain seq x y z
N MET A 1 44.60 1.13 -15.36
CA MET A 1 43.68 0.64 -14.29
C MET A 1 42.38 1.40 -14.46
N ALA A 2 41.31 0.74 -14.89
CA ALA A 2 40.01 1.37 -15.05
C ALA A 2 39.38 1.49 -13.66
N GLU A 3 38.93 2.69 -13.29
CA GLU A 3 38.16 2.92 -12.07
C GLU A 3 36.87 2.09 -12.08
N PRO A 4 36.44 1.52 -10.95
CA PRO A 4 35.19 0.78 -10.91
C PRO A 4 34.05 1.80 -11.06
N HIS A 5 33.29 1.72 -12.13
CA HIS A 5 32.01 2.42 -12.29
C HIS A 5 31.04 1.96 -11.21
N THR A 6 30.95 2.72 -10.12
CA THR A 6 30.08 2.44 -8.96
C THR A 6 28.63 2.96 -9.14
N GLY A 7 28.20 3.27 -10.36
CA GLY A 7 26.84 3.68 -10.67
C GLY A 7 26.04 2.54 -11.30
N LEU A 8 24.96 2.07 -10.63
CA LEU A 8 24.00 1.16 -11.24
C LEU A 8 23.32 1.84 -12.44
N ILE A 9 23.21 1.13 -13.56
CA ILE A 9 22.58 1.62 -14.78
C ILE A 9 21.06 1.72 -14.58
N ARG A 10 20.47 2.82 -14.97
CA ARG A 10 19.01 3.01 -15.02
C ARG A 10 18.60 3.31 -16.46
N ASP A 11 17.98 2.34 -17.12
CA ASP A 11 17.64 2.36 -18.53
C ASP A 11 16.36 1.57 -18.80
N GLU A 12 15.97 1.44 -20.08
CA GLU A 12 14.79 0.68 -20.51
C GLU A 12 14.84 -0.79 -20.07
N ILE A 13 16.03 -1.38 -19.97
CA ILE A 13 16.19 -2.77 -19.48
C ILE A 13 15.88 -2.81 -17.97
N SER A 14 16.26 -1.79 -17.22
CA SER A 14 15.89 -1.67 -15.80
C SER A 14 14.38 -1.65 -15.63
N GLU A 15 13.65 -0.91 -16.48
CA GLU A 15 12.19 -0.87 -16.44
C GLU A 15 11.56 -2.21 -16.83
N LYS A 16 12.11 -2.91 -17.81
CA LYS A 16 11.66 -4.27 -18.15
C LYS A 16 11.87 -5.26 -17.02
N ILE A 17 13.00 -5.17 -16.30
CA ILE A 17 13.27 -6.01 -15.11
C ILE A 17 12.22 -5.74 -14.03
N ILE A 18 11.93 -4.47 -13.74
CA ILE A 18 10.91 -4.08 -12.75
C ILE A 18 9.52 -4.55 -13.17
N GLY A 19 9.15 -4.38 -14.45
CA GLY A 19 7.88 -4.83 -15.00
C GLY A 19 7.70 -6.35 -14.85
N ILE A 20 8.71 -7.14 -15.24
CA ILE A 20 8.68 -8.60 -15.10
C ILE A 20 8.56 -9.02 -13.62
N ALA A 21 9.28 -8.33 -12.72
CA ALA A 21 9.18 -8.61 -11.29
C ALA A 21 7.77 -8.29 -10.74
N ALA A 22 7.14 -7.21 -11.23
CA ALA A 22 5.77 -6.87 -10.88
C ALA A 22 4.76 -7.92 -11.38
N ASP A 23 4.94 -8.42 -12.62
CA ASP A 23 4.10 -9.49 -13.17
C ASP A 23 4.25 -10.79 -12.38
N LEU A 24 5.48 -11.21 -12.10
CA LEU A 24 5.76 -12.39 -11.27
C LEU A 24 5.17 -12.25 -9.85
N THR A 25 5.22 -11.05 -9.28
CA THR A 25 4.61 -10.77 -7.97
C THR A 25 3.10 -10.97 -8.01
N ARG A 26 2.43 -10.52 -9.07
CA ARG A 26 0.97 -10.69 -9.26
C ARG A 26 0.58 -12.13 -9.55
N GLU A 27 1.39 -12.83 -10.35
CA GLU A 27 1.10 -14.20 -10.78
C GLU A 27 1.35 -15.22 -9.67
N GLU A 28 2.46 -15.11 -8.97
CA GLU A 28 2.98 -16.14 -8.07
C GLU A 28 3.19 -15.68 -6.62
N GLY A 29 3.23 -14.37 -6.37
CA GLY A 29 3.57 -13.76 -5.09
C GLY A 29 5.05 -13.35 -4.98
N ALA A 30 5.34 -12.33 -4.17
CA ALA A 30 6.67 -11.74 -4.05
C ALA A 30 7.75 -12.74 -3.61
N HIS A 31 7.41 -13.72 -2.78
CA HIS A 31 8.34 -14.77 -2.31
C HIS A 31 8.83 -15.70 -3.42
N CYS A 32 8.09 -15.78 -4.54
CA CYS A 32 8.49 -16.58 -5.70
C CYS A 32 9.38 -15.82 -6.67
N VAL A 33 9.50 -14.51 -6.54
CA VAL A 33 10.33 -13.67 -7.43
C VAL A 33 11.80 -13.86 -7.09
N ASN A 34 12.60 -14.17 -8.09
CA ASN A 34 14.05 -14.27 -7.96
C ASN A 34 14.75 -13.87 -9.26
N VAL A 35 16.03 -13.58 -9.17
CA VAL A 35 16.84 -13.12 -10.30
C VAL A 35 16.74 -14.08 -11.49
N ARG A 36 16.79 -15.39 -11.24
CA ARG A 36 16.74 -16.41 -12.30
C ARG A 36 15.45 -16.34 -13.11
N LYS A 37 14.29 -16.23 -12.46
CA LYS A 37 13.01 -16.09 -13.17
C LYS A 37 12.95 -14.81 -13.99
N ILE A 38 13.43 -13.69 -13.44
CA ILE A 38 13.44 -12.40 -14.13
C ILE A 38 14.31 -12.47 -15.39
N ILE A 39 15.56 -12.91 -15.26
CA ILE A 39 16.48 -12.96 -16.40
C ILE A 39 16.06 -13.98 -17.46
N THR A 40 15.49 -15.13 -17.03
CA THR A 40 14.95 -16.12 -17.96
C THR A 40 13.77 -15.54 -18.77
N ARG A 41 12.84 -14.84 -18.12
CA ARG A 41 11.68 -14.23 -18.78
C ARG A 41 12.09 -13.08 -19.72
N LEU A 42 13.13 -12.33 -19.36
CA LEU A 42 13.66 -11.24 -20.19
C LEU A 42 14.62 -11.70 -21.29
N GLY A 43 15.17 -12.93 -21.18
CA GLY A 43 16.16 -13.44 -22.14
C GLY A 43 17.53 -12.80 -22.02
N VAL A 44 17.94 -12.44 -20.82
CA VAL A 44 19.24 -11.78 -20.54
C VAL A 44 20.11 -12.57 -19.58
N THR A 45 21.34 -12.13 -19.40
CA THR A 45 22.32 -12.78 -18.49
C THR A 45 22.31 -12.16 -17.10
N ASN A 46 22.87 -12.90 -16.12
CA ASN A 46 23.10 -12.38 -14.76
C ASN A 46 23.83 -11.04 -14.75
N ARG A 47 24.85 -10.88 -15.61
CA ARG A 47 25.61 -9.63 -15.73
C ARG A 47 24.73 -8.43 -16.04
N VAL A 48 23.75 -8.61 -16.93
CA VAL A 48 22.78 -7.55 -17.30
C VAL A 48 21.95 -7.11 -16.09
N PHE A 49 21.53 -8.07 -15.27
CA PHE A 49 20.80 -7.81 -14.04
C PHE A 49 21.66 -7.06 -13.02
N TYR A 50 22.83 -7.61 -12.67
CA TYR A 50 23.69 -7.07 -11.61
C TYR A 50 24.39 -5.75 -11.96
N ASN A 51 24.43 -5.37 -13.22
CA ASN A 51 24.80 -4.00 -13.63
C ASN A 51 23.73 -2.95 -13.26
N ARG A 52 22.50 -3.36 -12.92
CA ARG A 52 21.33 -2.49 -12.69
C ARG A 52 20.77 -2.56 -11.28
N PHE A 53 20.87 -3.70 -10.65
CA PHE A 53 20.32 -3.96 -9.32
C PHE A 53 21.28 -4.80 -8.50
N LYS A 54 21.44 -4.47 -7.22
CA LYS A 54 22.29 -5.21 -6.29
C LYS A 54 21.77 -6.63 -6.02
N ASN A 55 20.43 -6.74 -5.92
CA ASN A 55 19.74 -7.99 -5.64
C ASN A 55 18.26 -7.89 -6.03
N CYS A 56 17.54 -9.01 -5.91
CA CYS A 56 16.11 -9.06 -6.21
C CYS A 56 15.27 -8.19 -5.27
N ASP A 57 15.72 -8.03 -4.03
CA ASP A 57 15.05 -7.25 -3.00
C ASP A 57 14.98 -5.75 -3.37
N GLU A 58 16.04 -5.21 -3.97
CA GLU A 58 16.01 -3.84 -4.50
C GLU A 58 14.94 -3.66 -5.59
N VAL A 59 14.78 -4.65 -6.47
CA VAL A 59 13.72 -4.62 -7.49
C VAL A 59 12.33 -4.69 -6.86
N LEU A 60 12.14 -5.57 -5.90
CA LEU A 60 10.86 -5.71 -5.19
C LEU A 60 10.47 -4.45 -4.42
N ARG A 61 11.44 -3.73 -3.83
CA ARG A 61 11.17 -2.43 -3.19
C ARG A 61 10.62 -1.41 -4.18
N ILE A 62 11.17 -1.37 -5.41
CA ILE A 62 10.69 -0.45 -6.45
C ILE A 62 9.28 -0.85 -6.90
N VAL A 63 9.04 -2.14 -7.14
CA VAL A 63 7.71 -2.66 -7.49
C VAL A 63 6.69 -2.24 -6.43
N TYR A 64 7.04 -2.43 -5.17
CA TYR A 64 6.19 -2.08 -4.06
C TYR A 64 5.94 -0.57 -3.97
N SER A 65 6.98 0.25 -4.01
CA SER A 65 6.85 1.70 -3.95
C SER A 65 5.91 2.23 -5.05
N ARG A 66 6.01 1.71 -6.27
CA ARG A 66 5.12 2.06 -7.38
C ARG A 66 3.66 1.67 -7.10
N ALA A 67 3.44 0.48 -6.55
CA ALA A 67 2.09 0.04 -6.21
C ALA A 67 1.46 0.89 -5.10
N VAL A 68 2.24 1.30 -4.09
CA VAL A 68 1.79 2.23 -3.05
C VAL A 68 1.38 3.58 -3.65
N VAL A 69 2.20 4.13 -4.54
CA VAL A 69 1.88 5.40 -5.23
C VAL A 69 0.58 5.25 -6.02
N GLN A 70 0.43 4.20 -6.82
CA GLN A 70 -0.80 3.94 -7.59
C GLN A 70 -2.04 3.82 -6.67
N THR A 71 -1.92 3.11 -5.54
CA THR A 71 -3.02 3.00 -4.58
C THR A 71 -3.39 4.36 -3.99
N ARG A 72 -2.41 5.19 -3.66
CA ARG A 72 -2.63 6.55 -3.13
C ARG A 72 -3.28 7.47 -4.15
N GLU A 73 -2.84 7.43 -5.41
CA GLU A 73 -3.39 8.23 -6.51
C GLU A 73 -4.84 7.87 -6.85
N ALA A 74 -5.23 6.61 -6.64
CA ALA A 74 -6.59 6.15 -6.82
C ALA A 74 -7.57 6.63 -5.72
N ILE A 75 -7.05 7.11 -4.59
CA ILE A 75 -7.86 7.64 -3.48
C ILE A 75 -8.11 9.13 -3.70
N VAL A 76 -9.07 9.45 -4.54
CA VAL A 76 -9.48 10.83 -4.82
C VAL A 76 -10.70 11.15 -3.96
N PRO A 77 -10.63 12.17 -3.07
CA PRO A 77 -11.79 12.60 -2.31
C PRO A 77 -12.90 13.14 -3.25
N ASP A 78 -14.03 12.46 -3.24
CA ASP A 78 -15.23 12.84 -3.98
C ASP A 78 -16.45 12.69 -3.06
N PHE A 79 -16.73 13.73 -2.29
CA PHE A 79 -17.89 13.77 -1.40
C PHE A 79 -18.46 15.18 -1.30
N SER A 80 -19.75 15.30 -1.55
CA SER A 80 -20.51 16.55 -1.48
C SER A 80 -21.43 16.65 -0.25
N ASP A 81 -21.75 15.50 0.34
CA ASP A 81 -22.64 15.37 1.48
C ASP A 81 -22.11 14.33 2.49
N ARG A 82 -22.83 14.19 3.62
CA ARG A 82 -22.44 13.29 4.71
C ARG A 82 -22.41 11.83 4.28
N GLU A 83 -23.36 11.39 3.47
CA GLU A 83 -23.44 9.99 3.04
C GLU A 83 -22.28 9.64 2.11
N SER A 84 -21.98 10.48 1.13
CA SER A 84 -20.85 10.32 0.23
C SER A 84 -19.51 10.39 0.98
N PHE A 85 -19.38 11.25 2.00
CA PHE A 85 -18.21 11.28 2.87
C PHE A 85 -17.99 9.93 3.59
N VAL A 86 -19.05 9.38 4.21
CA VAL A 86 -18.95 8.08 4.92
C VAL A 86 -18.59 6.96 3.95
N ARG A 87 -19.24 6.94 2.78
CA ARG A 87 -18.94 5.98 1.72
C ARG A 87 -17.50 6.09 1.26
N PHE A 88 -17.03 7.31 0.96
CA PHE A 88 -15.62 7.55 0.60
C PHE A 88 -14.64 7.01 1.65
N CYS A 89 -14.85 7.30 2.93
CA CYS A 89 -13.96 6.83 4.00
C CYS A 89 -13.89 5.29 4.05
N LEU A 90 -15.03 4.61 3.90
CA LEU A 90 -15.10 3.15 3.88
C LEU A 90 -14.41 2.58 2.64
N ASP A 91 -14.68 3.12 1.48
CA ASP A 91 -14.20 2.61 0.20
C ASP A 91 -12.69 2.86 0.03
N ALA A 92 -12.19 4.02 0.48
CA ALA A 92 -10.76 4.33 0.48
C ALA A 92 -9.96 3.37 1.38
N ALA A 93 -10.44 3.12 2.59
CA ALA A 93 -9.80 2.19 3.52
C ALA A 93 -9.87 0.73 3.01
N GLU A 94 -11.01 0.33 2.43
CA GLU A 94 -11.19 -0.99 1.81
C GLU A 94 -10.30 -1.17 0.58
N GLN A 95 -10.13 -0.15 -0.24
CA GLN A 95 -9.26 -0.21 -1.42
C GLN A 95 -7.81 -0.53 -1.07
N VAL A 96 -7.29 0.00 0.03
CA VAL A 96 -5.96 -0.36 0.53
C VAL A 96 -5.88 -1.83 0.89
N LEU A 97 -6.91 -2.36 1.55
CA LEU A 97 -7.00 -3.80 1.85
C LEU A 97 -7.04 -4.66 0.59
N ILE A 98 -7.88 -4.27 -0.38
CA ILE A 98 -8.02 -4.98 -1.67
C ILE A 98 -6.69 -5.02 -2.41
N SER A 99 -5.98 -3.88 -2.47
CA SER A 99 -4.65 -3.80 -3.09
C SER A 99 -3.67 -4.80 -2.46
N THR A 100 -3.76 -5.04 -1.16
CA THR A 100 -2.93 -6.03 -0.46
C THR A 100 -3.21 -7.45 -0.96
N TYR A 101 -4.47 -7.79 -1.22
CA TYR A 101 -4.84 -9.10 -1.79
C TYR A 101 -4.43 -9.24 -3.25
N ASP A 102 -4.63 -8.19 -4.06
CA ASP A 102 -4.31 -8.20 -5.49
C ASP A 102 -2.80 -8.35 -5.74
N MET A 103 -1.98 -7.88 -4.79
CA MET A 103 -0.53 -8.11 -4.79
C MET A 103 -0.13 -9.43 -4.13
N LYS A 104 -1.09 -10.33 -3.90
CA LYS A 104 -0.93 -11.61 -3.18
C LYS A 104 -0.22 -11.44 -1.83
N MET A 105 -0.97 -11.51 -0.79
CA MET A 105 -0.71 -11.23 0.64
C MET A 105 0.69 -11.52 1.20
N GLN A 106 1.46 -12.41 0.58
CA GLN A 106 2.85 -12.68 0.96
C GLN A 106 3.76 -11.46 0.69
N PHE A 107 3.32 -10.55 -0.16
CA PHE A 107 3.92 -9.24 -0.30
C PHE A 107 3.62 -8.33 0.90
N SER A 108 2.52 -8.55 1.60
CA SER A 108 2.18 -7.77 2.78
C SER A 108 3.19 -7.91 3.91
N ARG A 109 3.85 -9.05 4.04
CA ARG A 109 4.95 -9.22 5.00
C ARG A 109 6.12 -8.31 4.65
N TYR A 110 6.49 -8.27 3.37
CA TYR A 110 7.53 -7.37 2.87
C TYR A 110 7.16 -5.90 3.07
N VAL A 111 5.92 -5.54 2.74
CA VAL A 111 5.31 -4.23 2.98
C VAL A 111 5.37 -3.84 4.45
N PHE A 112 4.99 -4.77 5.32
CA PHE A 112 4.92 -4.53 6.74
C PHE A 112 6.30 -4.27 7.35
N GLU A 113 7.32 -4.97 6.85
CA GLU A 113 8.70 -4.84 7.33
C GLU A 113 9.41 -3.59 6.76
N HIS A 114 9.07 -3.14 5.56
CA HIS A 114 9.88 -2.16 4.83
C HIS A 114 9.23 -0.79 4.61
N ASP A 115 7.90 -0.70 4.42
CA ASP A 115 7.26 0.57 4.05
C ASP A 115 6.17 1.04 5.01
N SER A 116 5.35 0.14 5.54
CA SER A 116 4.30 0.57 6.46
C SER A 116 4.83 1.20 7.74
N LEU A 117 6.12 1.00 8.02
CA LEU A 117 6.86 1.58 9.15
C LEU A 117 7.62 2.86 8.76
N THR A 118 7.67 3.23 7.49
CA THR A 118 8.38 4.45 7.12
C THR A 118 7.63 5.69 7.59
N GLU A 119 8.39 6.66 8.08
CA GLU A 119 7.86 7.95 8.51
C GLU A 119 7.16 8.68 7.36
N GLU A 120 7.69 8.56 6.14
CA GLU A 120 7.10 9.14 4.94
C GLU A 120 5.67 8.62 4.69
N ASN A 121 5.47 7.30 4.76
CA ASN A 121 4.15 6.70 4.58
C ASN A 121 3.19 7.13 5.69
N ARG A 122 3.66 7.15 6.94
CA ARG A 122 2.88 7.61 8.08
C ARG A 122 2.44 9.06 7.92
N LEU A 123 3.34 9.95 7.52
CA LEU A 123 3.05 11.37 7.31
C LEU A 123 2.09 11.59 6.17
N TRP A 124 2.21 10.84 5.07
CA TRP A 124 1.27 10.93 3.95
C TRP A 124 -0.15 10.62 4.40
N TRP A 125 -0.35 9.49 5.08
CA TRP A 125 -1.66 9.10 5.59
C TRP A 125 -2.19 10.08 6.64
N LYS A 126 -1.34 10.52 7.58
CA LYS A 126 -1.71 11.51 8.58
C LYS A 126 -2.27 12.77 7.92
N THR A 127 -1.55 13.33 6.96
CA THR A 127 -1.97 14.54 6.25
C THR A 127 -3.33 14.38 5.57
N HIS A 128 -3.56 13.24 4.91
CA HIS A 128 -4.82 13.00 4.20
C HIS A 128 -6.00 12.74 5.14
N ILE A 129 -5.79 11.98 6.20
CA ILE A 129 -6.83 11.73 7.21
C ILE A 129 -7.24 13.02 7.90
N ILE A 130 -6.27 13.83 8.36
CA ILE A 130 -6.54 15.09 9.05
C ILE A 130 -7.29 16.05 8.12
N ARG A 131 -6.84 16.23 6.87
CA ARG A 131 -7.51 17.11 5.90
C ARG A 131 -8.98 16.72 5.67
N ASN A 132 -9.25 15.43 5.52
CA ASN A 132 -10.61 14.93 5.31
C ASN A 132 -11.47 15.08 6.57
N TYR A 133 -10.88 14.88 7.74
CA TYR A 133 -11.53 15.12 9.02
C TYR A 133 -11.89 16.60 9.22
N GLU A 134 -10.95 17.51 8.97
CA GLU A 134 -11.18 18.97 9.07
C GLU A 134 -12.29 19.45 8.14
N TYR A 135 -12.30 18.95 6.90
CA TYR A 135 -13.40 19.22 5.98
C TYR A 135 -14.75 18.75 6.53
N ALA A 136 -14.82 17.50 7.01
CA ALA A 136 -16.04 16.93 7.56
C ALA A 136 -16.49 17.65 8.85
N LEU A 137 -15.55 18.13 9.65
CA LEU A 137 -15.83 18.95 10.84
C LEU A 137 -16.46 20.29 10.45
N GLN A 138 -15.89 21.00 9.46
CA GLN A 138 -16.44 22.26 8.93
C GLN A 138 -17.84 22.08 8.35
N LYS A 139 -18.11 20.95 7.70
CA LYS A 139 -19.43 20.61 7.16
C LYS A 139 -20.42 20.10 8.22
N GLY A 140 -19.95 19.87 9.43
CA GLY A 140 -20.78 19.36 10.52
C GLY A 140 -21.12 17.88 10.43
N TYR A 141 -20.40 17.09 9.63
CA TYR A 141 -20.62 15.64 9.47
C TYR A 141 -20.10 14.87 10.68
N VAL A 142 -19.02 15.35 11.28
CA VAL A 142 -18.35 14.71 12.42
C VAL A 142 -18.35 15.64 13.64
N ARG A 143 -18.20 15.06 14.82
CA ARG A 143 -17.98 15.79 16.06
C ARG A 143 -16.50 16.16 16.22
N GLU A 144 -16.24 17.17 17.03
CA GLU A 144 -14.89 17.53 17.45
C GLU A 144 -14.22 16.38 18.20
N ALA A 145 -12.98 16.13 17.84
CA ALA A 145 -12.12 15.12 18.45
C ALA A 145 -10.66 15.54 18.30
N ASP A 146 -9.78 14.94 19.07
CA ASP A 146 -8.35 15.06 18.88
C ASP A 146 -7.97 14.42 17.53
N ALA A 147 -7.60 15.25 16.56
CA ALA A 147 -7.29 14.81 15.19
C ALA A 147 -6.06 13.88 15.14
N ASP A 148 -5.06 14.11 15.99
CA ASP A 148 -3.87 13.26 16.05
C ASP A 148 -4.19 11.90 16.66
N ALA A 149 -4.96 11.86 17.74
CA ALA A 149 -5.43 10.62 18.36
C ALA A 149 -6.33 9.82 17.42
N LEU A 150 -7.26 10.50 16.72
CA LEU A 150 -8.12 9.87 15.70
C LEU A 150 -7.30 9.25 14.58
N CYS A 151 -6.35 10.02 14.04
CA CYS A 151 -5.47 9.56 12.97
C CYS A 151 -4.67 8.33 13.40
N TYR A 152 -4.13 8.35 14.62
CA TYR A 152 -3.37 7.23 15.17
C TYR A 152 -4.24 5.99 15.40
N ALA A 153 -5.47 6.15 15.88
CA ALA A 153 -6.42 5.05 16.06
C ALA A 153 -6.77 4.39 14.71
N ILE A 154 -7.06 5.18 13.66
CA ILE A 154 -7.30 4.68 12.30
C ILE A 154 -6.08 3.93 11.79
N TRP A 155 -4.90 4.50 11.94
CA TRP A 155 -3.64 3.89 11.54
C TRP A 155 -3.41 2.52 12.21
N CYS A 156 -3.57 2.46 13.53
CA CYS A 156 -3.39 1.22 14.29
C CYS A 156 -4.42 0.16 13.91
N PHE A 157 -5.70 0.56 13.73
CA PHE A 157 -6.75 -0.36 13.29
C PHE A 157 -6.41 -0.98 11.93
N CYS A 158 -6.12 -0.16 10.93
CA CYS A 158 -5.81 -0.65 9.59
C CYS A 158 -4.60 -1.58 9.59
N ARG A 159 -3.52 -1.16 10.24
CA ARG A 159 -2.28 -1.94 10.28
C ARG A 159 -2.43 -3.26 11.02
N GLY A 160 -3.05 -3.23 12.20
CA GLY A 160 -3.28 -4.45 12.97
C GLY A 160 -4.16 -5.43 12.21
N TYR A 161 -5.18 -4.91 11.54
CA TYR A 161 -6.06 -5.73 10.72
C TYR A 161 -5.32 -6.37 9.53
N TYR A 162 -4.54 -5.58 8.78
CA TYR A 162 -3.77 -6.11 7.65
C TYR A 162 -2.74 -7.16 8.08
N ALA A 163 -2.10 -6.96 9.23
CA ALA A 163 -1.16 -7.93 9.77
C ALA A 163 -1.85 -9.27 10.15
N ASP A 164 -3.01 -9.19 10.81
CA ASP A 164 -3.75 -10.39 11.25
C ASP A 164 -4.28 -11.20 10.06
N ILE A 165 -4.90 -10.56 9.08
CA ILE A 165 -5.40 -11.26 7.89
C ILE A 165 -4.28 -11.92 7.09
N ALA A 166 -3.10 -11.26 7.01
CA ALA A 166 -1.94 -11.81 6.36
C ALA A 166 -1.41 -13.04 7.11
N ALA A 167 -1.30 -12.95 8.43
CA ALA A 167 -0.81 -14.04 9.28
C ALA A 167 -1.72 -15.27 9.23
N ARG A 168 -3.04 -15.06 9.11
CA ARG A 168 -4.04 -16.13 9.08
C ARG A 168 -4.36 -16.65 7.69
N GLY A 169 -3.91 -15.99 6.62
CA GLY A 169 -4.28 -16.34 5.25
C GLY A 169 -5.80 -16.24 5.02
N MET A 170 -6.45 -15.23 5.61
CA MET A 170 -7.91 -15.08 5.53
C MET A 170 -8.35 -14.86 4.08
N GLN A 171 -9.49 -15.44 3.68
CA GLN A 171 -10.07 -15.25 2.35
C GLN A 171 -10.53 -13.80 2.16
N LYS A 172 -10.36 -13.26 0.95
CA LYS A 172 -10.59 -11.84 0.60
C LYS A 172 -11.99 -11.36 1.01
N GLU A 173 -13.02 -12.13 0.69
CA GLU A 173 -14.41 -11.78 0.95
C GLU A 173 -14.70 -11.66 2.45
N ALA A 174 -14.16 -12.58 3.25
CA ALA A 174 -14.32 -12.57 4.70
C ALA A 174 -13.55 -11.38 5.31
N ALA A 175 -12.33 -11.14 4.85
CA ALA A 175 -11.49 -10.04 5.31
C ALA A 175 -12.14 -8.69 5.02
N VAL A 176 -12.62 -8.46 3.80
CA VAL A 176 -13.31 -7.22 3.41
C VAL A 176 -14.56 -7.01 4.28
N ARG A 177 -15.38 -8.03 4.45
CA ARG A 177 -16.59 -7.94 5.27
C ARG A 177 -16.30 -7.54 6.72
N TYR A 178 -15.33 -8.19 7.36
CA TYR A 178 -14.99 -7.89 8.75
C TYR A 178 -14.29 -6.54 8.90
N PHE A 179 -13.40 -6.20 7.97
CA PHE A 179 -12.74 -4.90 7.94
C PHE A 179 -13.76 -3.76 7.85
N ARG A 180 -14.67 -3.85 6.88
CA ARG A 180 -15.70 -2.82 6.65
C ARG A 180 -16.61 -2.64 7.87
N PHE A 181 -16.96 -3.74 8.54
CA PHE A 181 -17.71 -3.68 9.80
C PHE A 181 -16.93 -2.92 10.88
N GLY A 182 -15.69 -3.33 11.16
CA GLY A 182 -14.87 -2.69 12.20
C GLY A 182 -14.54 -1.24 11.91
N PHE A 183 -14.22 -0.92 10.65
CA PHE A 183 -13.96 0.47 10.24
C PHE A 183 -15.21 1.35 10.35
N ARG A 184 -16.39 0.81 10.03
CA ARG A 184 -17.68 1.50 10.24
C ARG A 184 -17.93 1.78 11.72
N CYS A 185 -17.59 0.88 12.62
CA CYS A 185 -17.69 1.13 14.07
C CYS A 185 -16.80 2.30 14.50
N LEU A 186 -15.58 2.40 13.97
CA LEU A 186 -14.69 3.55 14.19
C LEU A 186 -15.31 4.86 13.69
N LEU A 187 -15.81 4.87 12.46
CA LEU A 187 -16.45 6.06 11.86
C LEU A 187 -17.68 6.50 12.66
N ASN A 188 -18.55 5.56 13.03
CA ASN A 188 -19.74 5.87 13.84
C ASN A 188 -19.37 6.52 15.18
N GLY A 189 -18.18 6.18 15.70
CA GLY A 189 -17.64 6.81 16.90
C GLY A 189 -17.44 8.31 16.80
N ILE A 190 -17.26 8.87 15.60
CA ILE A 190 -17.01 10.30 15.38
C ILE A 190 -18.12 11.00 14.58
N LEU A 191 -19.01 10.26 13.91
CA LEU A 191 -20.13 10.86 13.19
C LEU A 191 -21.08 11.56 14.15
N LYS A 192 -21.64 12.71 13.75
CA LYS A 192 -22.75 13.32 14.48
C LYS A 192 -24.01 12.48 14.32
N PRO A 193 -24.87 12.41 15.33
CA PRO A 193 -26.22 11.85 15.17
C PRO A 193 -26.96 12.55 14.03
N GLU A 194 -27.86 11.83 13.38
CA GLU A 194 -28.80 12.40 12.39
C GLU A 194 -29.81 13.29 13.07
#